data_11bdf0115d6662f98990c44b8c9d05b6
#
_entry.id   11bdf0115d6662f98990c44b8c9d05b6
#
_cell.length_a   1.000
_cell.length_b   1.000
_cell.length_c   1.000
_cell.angle_alpha   90.00
_cell.angle_beta   90.00
_cell.angle_gamma   90.00
#
_symmetry.space_group_name_H-M   'P 1'
#
loop_
_entity.id
_entity.type
_entity.pdbx_description
1 polymer ?
#
loop_
_entity_poly.entity_id
_entity_poly.type
_entity_poly.pdbx_seq_one_letter_code
_entity_poly.pdbx_strand_id
1 'polypeptide(L)'
;MKILLTGDRGYIGSVLTSILIEKGYEVIGVDIGFFEENTLGNPIINYQKLTKDIRDIESPDLAGVNSIIHLAGLSNDPLGEFSPKLTDDINNLGTVRLAKLAKENGVERFIFASSQSMYGISEVDQELSEDDSEKNPVTAYAKAKWDAEQEIKNLSDDNFVVSCFRPSTVFGASPRLRCDIVFNNLVACAYTTGKIEILSDGTPWRPVVHVRDVCSAFISGLVAPSSIVNNRSFNVGIPDGNFTVRDLAKAAQKSVPGSELIFTGEHGSDSRTYRVCFDRILTELSDFYKPEWDLLRGGKELVEFFEETGFGENHFRGRTCIRLQQLNWLIDNDKIDNNLRINSNDI
;
A
#
# COMPACT_ATOMS: atom_id res chain seq x y z
N MET A 1 -13.50 15.45 12.86
CA MET A 1 -13.72 14.00 12.63
C MET A 1 -12.49 13.27 13.15
N LYS A 2 -12.71 12.23 13.95
CA LYS A 2 -11.66 11.41 14.55
C LYS A 2 -11.50 10.12 13.74
N ILE A 3 -10.29 9.87 13.28
CA ILE A 3 -9.96 8.77 12.35
C ILE A 3 -9.00 7.81 13.05
N LEU A 4 -9.32 6.54 13.07
CA LEU A 4 -8.38 5.49 13.43
C LEU A 4 -7.71 5.02 12.13
N LEU A 5 -6.40 5.16 12.06
CA LEU A 5 -5.57 4.74 10.92
C LEU A 5 -4.73 3.54 11.35
N THR A 6 -5.04 2.35 10.85
CA THR A 6 -4.20 1.18 11.09
C THR A 6 -3.09 1.11 10.04
N GLY A 7 -1.90 0.70 10.44
CA GLY A 7 -0.72 0.71 9.56
C GLY A 7 -0.14 2.12 9.35
N ASP A 8 -0.39 3.04 10.28
CA ASP A 8 0.05 4.44 10.24
C ASP A 8 1.58 4.60 10.14
N ARG A 9 2.34 3.64 10.66
CA ARG A 9 3.80 3.61 10.61
C ARG A 9 4.35 2.81 9.42
N GLY A 10 3.48 2.39 8.49
CA GLY A 10 3.85 1.77 7.23
C GLY A 10 4.21 2.76 6.12
N TYR A 11 4.49 2.25 4.90
CA TYR A 11 4.87 3.04 3.73
C TYR A 11 3.81 4.07 3.33
N ILE A 12 2.56 3.65 3.12
CA ILE A 12 1.45 4.54 2.78
C ILE A 12 1.00 5.31 4.03
N GLY A 13 0.90 4.60 5.17
CA GLY A 13 0.35 5.15 6.41
C GLY A 13 1.10 6.36 6.92
N SER A 14 2.43 6.38 6.86
CA SER A 14 3.22 7.53 7.31
C SER A 14 2.99 8.80 6.47
N VAL A 15 2.75 8.66 5.16
CA VAL A 15 2.38 9.77 4.27
C VAL A 15 0.94 10.21 4.53
N LEU A 16 0.01 9.26 4.65
CA LEU A 16 -1.39 9.55 4.89
C LEU A 16 -1.62 10.23 6.24
N THR A 17 -0.90 9.80 7.29
CA THR A 17 -0.95 10.45 8.62
C THR A 17 -0.65 11.94 8.52
N SER A 18 0.42 12.32 7.81
CA SER A 18 0.80 13.72 7.61
C SER A 18 -0.32 14.50 6.93
N ILE A 19 -0.84 13.97 5.83
CA ILE A 19 -1.90 14.62 5.05
C ILE A 19 -3.20 14.76 5.87
N LEU A 20 -3.57 13.76 6.65
CA LEU A 20 -4.77 13.83 7.51
C LEU A 20 -4.64 14.90 8.59
N ILE A 21 -3.47 14.98 9.25
CA ILE A 21 -3.20 16.00 10.28
C ILE A 21 -3.20 17.42 9.65
N GLU A 22 -2.54 17.60 8.51
CA GLU A 22 -2.52 18.87 7.76
C GLU A 22 -3.93 19.32 7.35
N LYS A 23 -4.83 18.37 7.08
CA LYS A 23 -6.25 18.64 6.79
C LYS A 23 -7.11 18.87 8.05
N GLY A 24 -6.52 18.83 9.24
CA GLY A 24 -7.19 19.10 10.51
C GLY A 24 -8.00 17.92 11.07
N TYR A 25 -7.75 16.70 10.63
CA TYR A 25 -8.34 15.50 11.23
C TYR A 25 -7.63 15.11 12.53
N GLU A 26 -8.38 14.61 13.50
CA GLU A 26 -7.82 13.96 14.69
C GLU A 26 -7.47 12.52 14.33
N VAL A 27 -6.18 12.15 14.38
CA VAL A 27 -5.70 10.84 13.98
C VAL A 27 -5.28 10.02 15.20
N ILE A 28 -5.78 8.80 15.30
CA ILE A 28 -5.26 7.74 16.17
C ILE A 28 -4.58 6.72 15.24
N GLY A 29 -3.25 6.61 15.33
CA GLY A 29 -2.50 5.60 14.61
C GLY A 29 -2.46 4.27 15.37
N VAL A 30 -2.62 3.16 14.68
CA VAL A 30 -2.47 1.80 15.23
C VAL A 30 -1.54 0.98 14.35
N ASP A 31 -0.40 0.60 14.89
CA ASP A 31 0.60 -0.23 14.21
C ASP A 31 1.37 -1.05 15.24
N ILE A 32 1.78 -2.25 14.88
CA ILE A 32 2.62 -3.08 15.74
C ILE A 32 4.08 -2.62 15.80
N GLY A 33 4.53 -1.80 14.84
CA GLY A 33 5.83 -1.15 14.85
C GLY A 33 6.99 -1.96 14.25
N PHE A 34 6.77 -3.02 13.53
CA PHE A 34 7.84 -3.86 12.95
C PHE A 34 8.87 -3.11 12.11
N PHE A 35 8.48 -1.98 11.53
CA PHE A 35 9.33 -1.20 10.63
C PHE A 35 9.71 0.18 11.21
N GLU A 36 9.48 0.42 12.50
CA GLU A 36 9.67 1.74 13.09
C GLU A 36 11.12 2.20 13.09
N GLU A 37 12.08 1.28 13.30
CA GLU A 37 13.51 1.56 13.22
C GLU A 37 14.00 1.91 11.80
N ASN A 38 13.22 1.55 10.78
CA ASN A 38 13.58 1.71 9.37
C ASN A 38 13.02 3.02 8.79
N THR A 39 13.25 4.13 9.51
CA THR A 39 12.79 5.46 9.09
C THR A 39 13.88 6.19 8.34
N LEU A 40 13.53 6.77 7.21
CA LEU A 40 14.33 7.72 6.45
C LEU A 40 13.74 9.13 6.62
N GLY A 41 14.58 10.12 6.86
CA GLY A 41 14.12 11.50 7.09
C GLY A 41 13.38 11.71 8.42
N ASN A 42 12.50 12.70 8.45
CA ASN A 42 11.81 13.14 9.67
C ASN A 42 10.29 12.89 9.55
N PRO A 43 9.77 11.77 10.04
CA PRO A 43 8.34 11.53 10.04
C PRO A 43 7.62 12.47 11.03
N ILE A 44 6.34 12.75 10.77
CA ILE A 44 5.48 13.42 11.76
C ILE A 44 5.30 12.50 12.96
N ILE A 45 5.51 13.06 14.14
CA ILE A 45 5.53 12.30 15.39
C ILE A 45 4.44 12.71 16.40
N ASN A 46 3.83 13.87 16.21
CA ASN A 46 2.92 14.45 17.21
C ASN A 46 1.45 14.14 16.91
N TYR A 47 1.06 12.88 17.16
CA TYR A 47 -0.33 12.40 17.14
C TYR A 47 -0.48 11.22 18.09
N GLN A 48 -1.72 10.84 18.41
CA GLN A 48 -1.97 9.69 19.29
C GLN A 48 -1.58 8.38 18.59
N LYS A 49 -0.72 7.59 19.21
CA LYS A 49 -0.23 6.30 18.69
C LYS A 49 -0.57 5.18 19.66
N LEU A 50 -1.09 4.09 19.12
CA LEU A 50 -1.27 2.82 19.82
C LEU A 50 -0.32 1.80 19.20
N THR A 51 0.65 1.31 19.95
CA THR A 51 1.49 0.17 19.53
C THR A 51 0.73 -1.10 19.85
N LYS A 52 -0.01 -1.61 18.87
CA LYS A 52 -0.94 -2.74 19.05
C LYS A 52 -1.08 -3.53 17.75
N ASP A 53 -1.17 -4.84 17.88
CA ASP A 53 -1.54 -5.70 16.77
C ASP A 53 -3.03 -5.50 16.42
N ILE A 54 -3.37 -5.47 15.14
CA ILE A 54 -4.77 -5.32 14.72
C ILE A 54 -5.67 -6.45 15.19
N ARG A 55 -5.11 -7.62 15.43
CA ARG A 55 -5.82 -8.79 15.97
C ARG A 55 -6.27 -8.59 17.43
N ASP A 56 -5.70 -7.60 18.12
CA ASP A 56 -5.94 -7.31 19.54
C ASP A 56 -6.68 -5.98 19.79
N ILE A 57 -7.13 -5.29 18.73
CA ILE A 57 -7.96 -4.08 18.88
C ILE A 57 -9.27 -4.44 19.58
N GLU A 58 -9.66 -3.63 20.57
CA GLU A 58 -10.84 -3.80 21.39
C GLU A 58 -11.74 -2.56 21.36
N SER A 59 -12.98 -2.68 21.85
CA SER A 59 -13.95 -1.58 21.86
C SER A 59 -13.45 -0.27 22.50
N PRO A 60 -12.65 -0.29 23.59
CA PRO A 60 -12.10 0.95 24.14
C PRO A 60 -11.17 1.70 23.16
N ASP A 61 -10.47 0.99 22.28
CA ASP A 61 -9.58 1.60 21.28
C ASP A 61 -10.36 2.40 20.22
N LEU A 62 -11.65 2.10 20.06
CA LEU A 62 -12.57 2.74 19.12
C LEU A 62 -13.39 3.88 19.73
N ALA A 63 -13.14 4.26 20.99
CA ALA A 63 -13.94 5.27 21.68
C ALA A 63 -13.89 6.64 20.96
N GLY A 64 -15.07 7.08 20.47
CA GLY A 64 -15.24 8.34 19.75
C GLY A 64 -14.65 8.35 18.33
N VAL A 65 -14.23 7.21 17.77
CA VAL A 65 -13.78 7.08 16.40
C VAL A 65 -14.97 7.20 15.45
N ASN A 66 -14.90 8.13 14.49
CA ASN A 66 -15.95 8.30 13.48
C ASN A 66 -15.69 7.40 12.26
N SER A 67 -14.42 7.24 11.87
CA SER A 67 -14.05 6.51 10.65
C SER A 67 -12.75 5.73 10.84
N ILE A 68 -12.64 4.61 10.15
CA ILE A 68 -11.42 3.82 10.10
C ILE A 68 -10.87 3.82 8.68
N ILE A 69 -9.55 4.08 8.54
CA ILE A 69 -8.80 3.75 7.33
C ILE A 69 -7.90 2.57 7.68
N HIS A 70 -8.16 1.43 7.05
CA HIS A 70 -7.48 0.18 7.38
C HIS A 70 -6.42 -0.17 6.34
N LEU A 71 -5.14 0.11 6.67
CA LEU A 71 -3.98 -0.18 5.83
C LEU A 71 -3.11 -1.32 6.37
N ALA A 72 -3.24 -1.65 7.67
CA ALA A 72 -2.40 -2.66 8.31
C ALA A 72 -2.54 -4.03 7.65
N GLY A 73 -1.41 -4.72 7.52
CA GLY A 73 -1.34 -6.07 6.96
C GLY A 73 0.06 -6.41 6.47
N LEU A 74 0.29 -7.68 6.15
CA LEU A 74 1.45 -8.15 5.41
C LEU A 74 1.28 -7.71 3.96
N SER A 75 2.07 -6.73 3.51
CA SER A 75 1.70 -5.77 2.46
C SER A 75 2.19 -6.10 1.05
N ASN A 76 2.69 -7.28 0.80
CA ASN A 76 3.08 -7.76 -0.54
C ASN A 76 3.18 -9.28 -0.60
N ASP A 77 3.32 -9.82 -1.81
CA ASP A 77 3.39 -11.26 -2.01
C ASP A 77 4.56 -11.92 -1.25
N PRO A 78 5.82 -11.42 -1.27
CA PRO A 78 6.89 -12.04 -0.50
C PRO A 78 6.65 -12.10 1.01
N LEU A 79 6.03 -11.08 1.61
CA LEU A 79 5.62 -11.11 3.01
C LEU A 79 4.45 -12.07 3.23
N GLY A 80 3.50 -12.10 2.31
CA GLY A 80 2.35 -12.98 2.37
C GLY A 80 2.72 -14.46 2.29
N GLU A 81 3.69 -14.79 1.45
CA GLU A 81 4.18 -16.16 1.29
C GLU A 81 5.12 -16.61 2.43
N PHE A 82 5.62 -15.69 3.26
CA PHE A 82 6.38 -16.04 4.47
C PHE A 82 5.61 -17.02 5.36
N SER A 83 4.33 -16.79 5.58
CA SER A 83 3.40 -17.71 6.24
C SER A 83 1.98 -17.46 5.72
N PRO A 84 1.48 -18.28 4.77
CA PRO A 84 0.13 -18.15 4.24
C PRO A 84 -0.97 -18.15 5.30
N LYS A 85 -0.80 -18.96 6.36
CA LYS A 85 -1.74 -18.98 7.49
C LYS A 85 -1.78 -17.67 8.24
N LEU A 86 -0.61 -17.09 8.60
CA LEU A 86 -0.56 -15.81 9.30
C LEU A 86 -1.04 -14.67 8.41
N THR A 87 -0.83 -14.78 7.11
CA THR A 87 -1.35 -13.82 6.14
C THR A 87 -2.86 -13.81 6.14
N ASP A 88 -3.49 -14.97 6.17
CA ASP A 88 -4.94 -15.09 6.32
C ASP A 88 -5.41 -14.57 7.69
N ASP A 89 -4.77 -14.99 8.79
CA ASP A 89 -5.10 -14.55 10.15
C ASP A 89 -5.04 -13.01 10.30
N ILE A 90 -4.05 -12.36 9.69
CA ILE A 90 -3.84 -10.91 9.82
C ILE A 90 -4.67 -10.15 8.77
N ASN A 91 -4.48 -10.48 7.48
CA ASN A 91 -5.01 -9.67 6.38
C ASN A 91 -6.50 -9.94 6.10
N ASN A 92 -7.00 -11.13 6.41
CA ASN A 92 -8.41 -11.50 6.25
C ASN A 92 -9.13 -11.47 7.60
N LEU A 93 -8.90 -12.46 8.45
CA LEU A 93 -9.66 -12.60 9.71
C LEU A 93 -9.52 -11.40 10.63
N GLY A 94 -8.33 -10.80 10.73
CA GLY A 94 -8.06 -9.58 11.48
C GLY A 94 -8.85 -8.37 10.93
N THR A 95 -8.89 -8.22 9.61
CA THR A 95 -9.67 -7.16 8.93
C THR A 95 -11.16 -7.33 9.19
N VAL A 96 -11.69 -8.54 8.99
CA VAL A 96 -13.13 -8.82 9.20
C VAL A 96 -13.53 -8.61 10.64
N ARG A 97 -12.69 -9.07 11.60
CA ARG A 97 -12.91 -8.83 13.04
C ARG A 97 -12.95 -7.33 13.34
N LEU A 98 -11.99 -6.56 12.83
CA LEU A 98 -11.95 -5.11 13.05
C LEU A 98 -13.18 -4.41 12.47
N ALA A 99 -13.62 -4.77 11.27
CA ALA A 99 -14.80 -4.19 10.64
C ALA A 99 -16.10 -4.50 11.43
N LYS A 100 -16.27 -5.72 11.94
CA LYS A 100 -17.38 -6.09 12.82
C LYS A 100 -17.35 -5.26 14.11
N LEU A 101 -16.19 -5.19 14.77
CA LEU A 101 -16.01 -4.40 15.99
C LEU A 101 -16.29 -2.92 15.74
N ALA A 102 -15.85 -2.37 14.61
CA ALA A 102 -16.12 -1.00 14.21
C ALA A 102 -17.62 -0.72 14.10
N LYS A 103 -18.36 -1.58 13.39
CA LYS A 103 -19.81 -1.49 13.25
C LYS A 103 -20.52 -1.53 14.60
N GLU A 104 -20.15 -2.47 15.47
CA GLU A 104 -20.70 -2.63 16.82
C GLU A 104 -20.47 -1.41 17.73
N ASN A 105 -19.37 -0.67 17.49
CA ASN A 105 -19.01 0.54 18.25
C ASN A 105 -19.47 1.86 17.59
N GLY A 106 -20.33 1.78 16.56
CA GLY A 106 -20.93 2.96 15.94
C GLY A 106 -19.98 3.77 15.04
N VAL A 107 -18.91 3.16 14.56
CA VAL A 107 -18.08 3.76 13.51
C VAL A 107 -18.92 3.90 12.23
N GLU A 108 -18.89 5.08 11.61
CA GLU A 108 -19.75 5.38 10.45
C GLU A 108 -19.12 4.90 9.12
N ARG A 109 -17.79 4.92 9.00
CA ARG A 109 -17.10 4.59 7.75
C ARG A 109 -15.90 3.68 7.96
N PHE A 110 -15.80 2.66 7.12
CA PHE A 110 -14.67 1.74 7.06
C PHE A 110 -14.08 1.76 5.65
N ILE A 111 -12.91 2.37 5.51
CA ILE A 111 -12.18 2.49 4.27
C ILE A 111 -11.07 1.43 4.25
N PHE A 112 -11.16 0.49 3.33
CA PHE A 112 -10.24 -0.64 3.25
C PHE A 112 -9.24 -0.50 2.11
N ALA A 113 -7.95 -0.61 2.45
CA ALA A 113 -6.90 -0.79 1.46
C ALA A 113 -6.87 -2.25 0.98
N SER A 114 -7.59 -2.50 -0.08
CA SER A 114 -7.56 -3.74 -0.85
C SER A 114 -6.37 -3.77 -1.81
N SER A 115 -6.41 -4.55 -2.89
CA SER A 115 -5.28 -4.66 -3.83
C SER A 115 -5.72 -5.12 -5.21
N GLN A 116 -5.07 -4.64 -6.26
CA GLN A 116 -5.24 -5.18 -7.62
C GLN A 116 -4.61 -6.56 -7.81
N SER A 117 -3.79 -7.05 -6.89
CA SER A 117 -3.21 -8.41 -6.97
C SER A 117 -4.27 -9.52 -6.99
N MET A 118 -5.51 -9.21 -6.57
CA MET A 118 -6.64 -10.15 -6.66
C MET A 118 -7.05 -10.51 -8.09
N TYR A 119 -6.69 -9.70 -9.07
CA TYR A 119 -6.95 -10.04 -10.47
C TYR A 119 -6.06 -11.16 -10.99
N GLY A 120 -4.89 -11.38 -10.37
CA GLY A 120 -3.96 -12.43 -10.76
C GLY A 120 -3.28 -12.17 -12.09
N ILE A 121 -3.19 -13.22 -12.93
CA ILE A 121 -2.66 -13.15 -14.30
C ILE A 121 -3.85 -13.00 -15.25
N SER A 122 -3.79 -12.03 -16.14
CA SER A 122 -4.84 -11.81 -17.14
C SER A 122 -4.27 -11.66 -18.55
N GLU A 123 -5.14 -11.82 -19.54
CA GLU A 123 -4.85 -11.43 -20.92
C GLU A 123 -4.68 -9.91 -21.00
N VAL A 124 -3.68 -9.46 -21.75
CA VAL A 124 -3.33 -8.02 -21.81
C VAL A 124 -4.21 -7.20 -22.74
N ASP A 125 -5.07 -7.85 -23.51
CA ASP A 125 -5.92 -7.19 -24.51
C ASP A 125 -7.12 -6.46 -23.88
N GLN A 126 -7.44 -6.76 -22.62
CA GLN A 126 -8.53 -6.13 -21.90
C GLN A 126 -8.04 -5.50 -20.59
N GLU A 127 -8.59 -4.35 -20.26
CA GLU A 127 -8.39 -3.72 -18.96
C GLU A 127 -9.36 -4.28 -17.92
N LEU A 128 -8.86 -4.65 -16.78
CA LEU A 128 -9.62 -5.28 -15.70
C LEU A 128 -10.42 -4.25 -14.92
N SER A 129 -11.74 -4.44 -14.87
CA SER A 129 -12.68 -3.59 -14.13
C SER A 129 -13.07 -4.20 -12.79
N GLU A 130 -13.68 -3.38 -11.93
CA GLU A 130 -13.99 -3.77 -10.55
C GLU A 130 -15.04 -4.86 -10.46
N ASP A 131 -16.07 -4.83 -11.30
CA ASP A 131 -17.20 -5.73 -11.20
C ASP A 131 -17.19 -6.81 -12.30
N ASP A 132 -16.87 -6.43 -13.54
CA ASP A 132 -17.04 -7.33 -14.69
C ASP A 132 -15.88 -8.32 -14.87
N SER A 133 -14.68 -7.99 -14.36
CA SER A 133 -13.52 -8.86 -14.49
C SER A 133 -13.50 -9.94 -13.42
N GLU A 134 -13.13 -11.15 -13.81
CA GLU A 134 -12.89 -12.26 -12.89
C GLU A 134 -11.75 -11.92 -11.91
N LYS A 135 -11.90 -12.36 -10.68
CA LYS A 135 -10.85 -12.29 -9.64
C LYS A 135 -10.24 -13.67 -9.49
N ASN A 136 -8.95 -13.75 -9.80
CA ASN A 136 -8.19 -14.98 -9.75
C ASN A 136 -6.92 -14.81 -8.88
N PRO A 137 -7.08 -14.62 -7.56
CA PRO A 137 -5.95 -14.38 -6.66
C PRO A 137 -5.05 -15.63 -6.58
N VAL A 138 -3.77 -15.45 -6.88
CA VAL A 138 -2.80 -16.56 -6.95
C VAL A 138 -2.05 -16.72 -5.64
N THR A 139 -1.62 -15.59 -5.03
CA THR A 139 -0.79 -15.58 -3.82
C THR A 139 -1.63 -15.55 -2.54
N ALA A 140 -1.03 -15.95 -1.40
CA ALA A 140 -1.68 -15.86 -0.10
C ALA A 140 -2.13 -14.41 0.23
N TYR A 141 -1.30 -13.43 -0.10
CA TYR A 141 -1.63 -12.02 0.05
C TYR A 141 -2.86 -11.62 -0.77
N ALA A 142 -2.89 -11.97 -2.05
CA ALA A 142 -3.99 -11.65 -2.94
C ALA A 142 -5.31 -12.30 -2.52
N LYS A 143 -5.26 -13.58 -2.09
CA LYS A 143 -6.42 -14.31 -1.55
C LYS A 143 -6.96 -13.65 -0.31
N ALA A 144 -6.11 -13.41 0.70
CA ALA A 144 -6.53 -12.80 1.96
C ALA A 144 -7.15 -11.40 1.75
N LYS A 145 -6.60 -10.59 0.82
CA LYS A 145 -7.18 -9.27 0.49
C LYS A 145 -8.55 -9.39 -0.19
N TRP A 146 -8.70 -10.36 -1.10
CA TRP A 146 -9.97 -10.60 -1.77
C TRP A 146 -11.04 -11.12 -0.82
N ASP A 147 -10.71 -12.12 0.00
CA ASP A 147 -11.64 -12.73 0.95
C ASP A 147 -12.12 -11.70 1.98
N ALA A 148 -11.20 -10.91 2.54
CA ALA A 148 -11.54 -9.80 3.44
C ALA A 148 -12.48 -8.79 2.78
N GLU A 149 -12.19 -8.37 1.54
CA GLU A 149 -13.03 -7.41 0.82
C GLU A 149 -14.45 -7.93 0.65
N GLN A 150 -14.64 -9.20 0.29
CA GLN A 150 -15.97 -9.80 0.14
C GLN A 150 -16.73 -9.83 1.46
N GLU A 151 -16.08 -10.25 2.55
CA GLU A 151 -16.73 -10.34 3.85
C GLU A 151 -17.12 -8.99 4.42
N ILE A 152 -16.22 -7.99 4.38
CA ILE A 152 -16.52 -6.68 4.97
C ILE A 152 -17.59 -5.91 4.18
N LYS A 153 -17.68 -6.08 2.87
CA LYS A 153 -18.75 -5.49 2.05
C LYS A 153 -20.13 -5.94 2.49
N ASN A 154 -20.26 -7.19 2.96
CA ASN A 154 -21.54 -7.71 3.48
C ASN A 154 -21.93 -7.08 4.84
N LEU A 155 -21.04 -6.34 5.50
CA LEU A 155 -21.35 -5.62 6.74
C LEU A 155 -21.96 -4.24 6.49
N SER A 156 -21.87 -3.72 5.25
CA SER A 156 -22.35 -2.38 4.92
C SER A 156 -23.87 -2.24 5.07
N ASP A 157 -24.29 -1.10 5.57
CA ASP A 157 -25.69 -0.68 5.63
C ASP A 157 -25.78 0.86 5.62
N ASP A 158 -26.93 1.42 5.94
CA ASP A 158 -27.17 2.87 5.94
C ASP A 158 -26.37 3.60 7.02
N ASN A 159 -25.95 2.92 8.09
CA ASN A 159 -25.21 3.48 9.21
C ASN A 159 -23.73 3.10 9.24
N PHE A 160 -23.33 2.12 8.41
CA PHE A 160 -21.96 1.64 8.32
C PHE A 160 -21.51 1.54 6.85
N VAL A 161 -20.86 2.59 6.38
CA VAL A 161 -20.36 2.70 5.01
C VAL A 161 -19.06 1.92 4.87
N VAL A 162 -19.02 0.94 3.97
CA VAL A 162 -17.81 0.19 3.63
C VAL A 162 -17.38 0.53 2.22
N SER A 163 -16.17 1.02 2.04
CA SER A 163 -15.57 1.29 0.73
C SER A 163 -14.20 0.63 0.60
N CYS A 164 -13.97 -0.02 -0.54
CA CYS A 164 -12.75 -0.75 -0.81
C CYS A 164 -11.97 -0.06 -1.93
N PHE A 165 -10.73 0.31 -1.66
CA PHE A 165 -9.83 0.87 -2.65
C PHE A 165 -8.77 -0.16 -3.01
N ARG A 166 -8.58 -0.41 -4.30
CA ARG A 166 -7.62 -1.36 -4.86
C ARG A 166 -6.47 -0.61 -5.53
N PRO A 167 -5.42 -0.21 -4.80
CA PRO A 167 -4.30 0.50 -5.40
C PRO A 167 -3.57 -0.36 -6.43
N SER A 168 -3.12 0.30 -7.51
CA SER A 168 -2.03 -0.17 -8.34
C SER A 168 -0.75 -0.29 -7.52
N THR A 169 0.35 -0.76 -8.10
CA THR A 169 1.64 -0.76 -7.41
C THR A 169 2.02 0.67 -7.02
N VAL A 170 2.12 0.89 -5.72
CA VAL A 170 2.31 2.23 -5.16
C VAL A 170 3.79 2.62 -5.21
N PHE A 171 4.12 3.82 -5.70
CA PHE A 171 5.48 4.36 -5.73
C PHE A 171 5.56 5.77 -5.12
N GLY A 172 6.76 6.31 -4.90
CA GLY A 172 7.02 7.65 -4.40
C GLY A 172 7.72 7.70 -3.05
N ALA A 173 8.12 8.88 -2.62
CA ALA A 173 8.83 9.10 -1.38
C ALA A 173 7.95 8.88 -0.15
N SER A 174 8.53 8.31 0.88
CA SER A 174 7.90 8.08 2.18
C SER A 174 8.97 7.93 3.26
N PRO A 175 8.74 8.42 4.48
CA PRO A 175 9.63 8.14 5.61
C PRO A 175 9.86 6.64 5.86
N ARG A 176 8.94 5.80 5.42
CA ARG A 176 9.01 4.33 5.44
C ARG A 176 9.22 3.77 4.04
N LEU A 177 10.19 4.32 3.32
CA LEU A 177 10.47 3.96 1.93
C LEU A 177 10.57 2.46 1.72
N ARG A 178 10.12 2.03 0.54
CA ARG A 178 10.21 0.65 0.07
C ARG A 178 10.93 0.59 -1.27
N CYS A 179 11.95 -0.25 -1.33
CA CYS A 179 12.68 -0.55 -2.57
C CYS A 179 12.40 -1.96 -3.10
N ASP A 180 11.48 -2.69 -2.47
CA ASP A 180 10.92 -3.95 -2.96
C ASP A 180 9.70 -3.73 -3.89
N ILE A 181 9.50 -2.50 -4.38
CA ILE A 181 8.45 -2.06 -5.29
C ILE A 181 9.09 -1.58 -6.60
N VAL A 182 8.54 -1.98 -7.75
CA VAL A 182 9.19 -1.87 -9.05
C VAL A 182 9.77 -0.49 -9.37
N PHE A 183 8.97 0.59 -9.34
CA PHE A 183 9.46 1.90 -9.76
C PHE A 183 10.47 2.50 -8.76
N ASN A 184 10.19 2.39 -7.44
CA ASN A 184 11.14 2.81 -6.42
C ASN A 184 12.47 2.04 -6.54
N ASN A 185 12.41 0.74 -6.84
CA ASN A 185 13.60 -0.08 -7.07
C ASN A 185 14.43 0.43 -8.24
N LEU A 186 13.79 0.73 -9.38
CA LEU A 186 14.47 1.19 -10.58
C LEU A 186 15.15 2.55 -10.35
N VAL A 187 14.47 3.49 -9.69
CA VAL A 187 15.07 4.81 -9.37
C VAL A 187 16.19 4.67 -8.36
N ALA A 188 16.02 3.86 -7.31
CA ALA A 188 17.04 3.61 -6.30
C ALA A 188 18.27 2.90 -6.91
N CYS A 189 18.07 1.94 -7.80
CA CYS A 189 19.15 1.27 -8.52
C CYS A 189 19.95 2.25 -9.39
N ALA A 190 19.24 3.06 -10.19
CA ALA A 190 19.86 4.12 -10.99
C ALA A 190 20.67 5.09 -10.13
N TYR A 191 20.10 5.56 -9.02
CA TYR A 191 20.73 6.53 -8.11
C TYR A 191 21.98 5.98 -7.41
N THR A 192 21.91 4.73 -6.90
CA THR A 192 23.01 4.17 -6.10
C THR A 192 24.11 3.53 -6.93
N THR A 193 23.79 2.97 -8.10
CA THR A 193 24.75 2.20 -8.92
C THR A 193 25.07 2.85 -10.26
N GLY A 194 24.32 3.85 -10.69
CA GLY A 194 24.42 4.43 -12.03
C GLY A 194 23.88 3.52 -13.14
N LYS A 195 23.24 2.38 -12.82
CA LYS A 195 22.75 1.41 -13.79
C LYS A 195 21.36 0.93 -13.46
N ILE A 196 20.57 0.64 -14.50
CA ILE A 196 19.26 -0.02 -14.41
C ILE A 196 19.35 -1.27 -15.30
N GLU A 197 19.28 -2.44 -14.68
CA GLU A 197 19.31 -3.71 -15.39
C GLU A 197 17.93 -4.37 -15.33
N ILE A 198 17.35 -4.60 -16.50
CA ILE A 198 16.05 -5.25 -16.67
C ILE A 198 16.29 -6.64 -17.25
N LEU A 199 15.97 -7.68 -16.48
CA LEU A 199 16.17 -9.07 -16.86
C LEU A 199 15.24 -9.53 -17.99
N SER A 200 14.07 -8.92 -18.13
CA SER A 200 13.11 -9.18 -19.20
C SER A 200 13.36 -8.27 -20.42
N ASP A 201 12.55 -8.44 -21.44
CA ASP A 201 12.51 -7.53 -22.60
C ASP A 201 11.80 -6.19 -22.29
N GLY A 202 11.23 -6.05 -21.12
CA GLY A 202 10.50 -4.88 -20.65
C GLY A 202 9.06 -4.77 -21.14
N THR A 203 8.50 -5.78 -21.79
CA THR A 203 7.12 -5.76 -22.31
C THR A 203 6.02 -5.98 -21.26
N PRO A 204 6.24 -6.64 -20.09
CA PRO A 204 5.17 -6.83 -19.11
C PRO A 204 4.56 -5.51 -18.62
N TRP A 205 3.24 -5.48 -18.50
CA TRP A 205 2.49 -4.34 -18.00
C TRP A 205 2.46 -4.31 -16.47
N ARG A 206 2.59 -3.11 -15.93
CA ARG A 206 2.52 -2.83 -14.49
C ARG A 206 1.78 -1.51 -14.26
N PRO A 207 0.53 -1.54 -13.83
CA PRO A 207 -0.12 -0.32 -13.39
C PRO A 207 0.56 0.19 -12.12
N VAL A 208 0.83 1.50 -12.07
CA VAL A 208 1.45 2.15 -10.91
C VAL A 208 0.74 3.45 -10.57
N VAL A 209 0.81 3.84 -9.29
CA VAL A 209 0.19 5.06 -8.77
C VAL A 209 1.07 5.66 -7.67
N HIS A 210 1.15 6.97 -7.62
CA HIS A 210 1.95 7.66 -6.60
C HIS A 210 1.30 7.56 -5.21
N VAL A 211 2.13 7.47 -4.16
CA VAL A 211 1.65 7.31 -2.77
C VAL A 211 0.72 8.44 -2.32
N ARG A 212 0.95 9.68 -2.76
CA ARG A 212 0.08 10.83 -2.44
C ARG A 212 -1.28 10.73 -3.12
N ASP A 213 -1.34 10.24 -4.36
CA ASP A 213 -2.61 9.99 -5.05
C ASP A 213 -3.38 8.85 -4.39
N VAL A 214 -2.70 7.79 -3.93
CA VAL A 214 -3.34 6.74 -3.12
C VAL A 214 -3.92 7.30 -1.82
N CYS A 215 -3.18 8.18 -1.13
CA CYS A 215 -3.70 8.89 0.06
C CYS A 215 -4.95 9.70 -0.27
N SER A 216 -4.95 10.42 -1.41
CA SER A 216 -6.12 11.17 -1.89
C SER A 216 -7.32 10.26 -2.16
N ALA A 217 -7.10 9.06 -2.73
CA ALA A 217 -8.14 8.07 -2.94
C ALA A 217 -8.78 7.60 -1.62
N PHE A 218 -7.98 7.29 -0.59
CA PHE A 218 -8.52 6.91 0.72
C PHE A 218 -9.30 8.06 1.38
N ILE A 219 -8.81 9.30 1.24
CA ILE A 219 -9.50 10.49 1.75
C ILE A 219 -10.84 10.68 1.01
N SER A 220 -10.92 10.39 -0.29
CA SER A 220 -12.19 10.44 -1.02
C SER A 220 -13.24 9.50 -0.41
N GLY A 221 -12.84 8.33 0.07
CA GLY A 221 -13.70 7.42 0.81
C GLY A 221 -14.25 7.99 2.12
N LEU A 222 -13.51 8.92 2.77
CA LEU A 222 -13.97 9.61 3.99
C LEU A 222 -15.01 10.69 3.69
N VAL A 223 -14.88 11.42 2.57
CA VAL A 223 -15.62 12.67 2.33
C VAL A 223 -16.68 12.57 1.25
N ALA A 224 -16.58 11.61 0.33
CA ALA A 224 -17.59 11.43 -0.72
C ALA A 224 -18.94 10.98 -0.12
N PRO A 225 -20.07 11.32 -0.75
CA PRO A 225 -21.38 10.85 -0.34
C PRO A 225 -21.45 9.32 -0.22
N SER A 226 -22.13 8.82 0.81
CA SER A 226 -22.31 7.36 1.01
C SER A 226 -22.98 6.70 -0.21
N SER A 227 -23.87 7.39 -0.90
CA SER A 227 -24.50 6.89 -2.13
C SER A 227 -23.51 6.56 -3.25
N ILE A 228 -22.31 7.14 -3.23
CA ILE A 228 -21.26 6.87 -4.23
C ILE A 228 -20.35 5.74 -3.76
N VAL A 229 -19.97 5.73 -2.47
CA VAL A 229 -18.87 4.89 -1.97
C VAL A 229 -19.31 3.67 -1.17
N ASN A 230 -20.57 3.62 -0.67
CA ASN A 230 -21.02 2.52 0.16
C ASN A 230 -21.12 1.21 -0.62
N ASN A 231 -20.56 0.15 -0.05
CA ASN A 231 -20.51 -1.19 -0.66
C ASN A 231 -19.84 -1.23 -2.05
N ARG A 232 -18.90 -0.30 -2.31
CA ARG A 232 -18.25 -0.15 -3.61
C ARG A 232 -16.73 -0.41 -3.52
N SER A 233 -16.21 -0.88 -4.65
CA SER A 233 -14.77 -1.07 -4.85
C SER A 233 -14.29 -0.14 -5.96
N PHE A 234 -13.09 0.43 -5.81
CA PHE A 234 -12.47 1.35 -6.75
C PHE A 234 -11.03 0.92 -7.06
N ASN A 235 -10.73 0.67 -8.31
CA ASN A 235 -9.34 0.54 -8.76
C ASN A 235 -8.67 1.91 -8.69
N VAL A 236 -7.58 2.01 -7.91
CA VAL A 236 -6.87 3.28 -7.73
C VAL A 236 -5.71 3.37 -8.69
N GLY A 237 -5.78 4.35 -9.57
CA GLY A 237 -4.77 4.65 -10.58
C GLY A 237 -4.98 6.04 -11.15
N ILE A 238 -4.24 6.37 -12.17
CA ILE A 238 -4.24 7.68 -12.85
C ILE A 238 -4.67 7.51 -14.31
N PRO A 239 -5.06 8.58 -15.02
CA PRO A 239 -5.22 8.51 -16.46
C PRO A 239 -3.97 7.92 -17.12
N ASP A 240 -4.15 6.98 -18.04
CA ASP A 240 -3.04 6.26 -18.70
C ASP A 240 -2.06 5.57 -17.75
N GLY A 241 -2.54 5.15 -16.57
CA GLY A 241 -1.72 4.61 -15.47
C GLY A 241 -1.22 3.17 -15.66
N ASN A 242 -1.45 2.56 -16.83
CA ASN A 242 -0.89 1.27 -17.22
C ASN A 242 0.43 1.48 -17.97
N PHE A 243 1.54 1.05 -17.40
CA PHE A 243 2.88 1.20 -17.97
C PHE A 243 3.52 -0.16 -18.21
N THR A 244 4.34 -0.24 -19.25
CA THR A 244 5.24 -1.39 -19.40
C THR A 244 6.46 -1.23 -18.48
N VAL A 245 7.11 -2.34 -18.14
CA VAL A 245 8.40 -2.29 -17.38
C VAL A 245 9.41 -1.41 -18.12
N ARG A 246 9.37 -1.40 -19.46
CA ARG A 246 10.20 -0.52 -20.29
C ARG A 246 9.92 0.97 -20.07
N ASP A 247 8.65 1.34 -19.94
CA ASP A 247 8.26 2.74 -19.68
C ASP A 247 8.73 3.18 -18.30
N LEU A 248 8.54 2.30 -17.29
CA LEU A 248 9.04 2.54 -15.93
C LEU A 248 10.56 2.71 -15.89
N ALA A 249 11.30 1.83 -16.57
CA ALA A 249 12.76 1.89 -16.63
C ALA A 249 13.27 3.17 -17.34
N LYS A 250 12.64 3.57 -18.43
CA LYS A 250 12.95 4.84 -19.11
C LYS A 250 12.63 6.06 -18.26
N ALA A 251 11.53 6.04 -17.48
CA ALA A 251 11.19 7.12 -16.56
C ALA A 251 12.20 7.21 -15.42
N ALA A 252 12.62 6.07 -14.85
CA ALA A 252 13.67 6.03 -13.83
C ALA A 252 15.01 6.57 -14.37
N GLN A 253 15.41 6.18 -15.59
CA GLN A 253 16.61 6.71 -16.25
C GLN A 253 16.55 8.24 -16.43
N LYS A 254 15.40 8.77 -16.85
CA LYS A 254 15.20 10.21 -16.98
C LYS A 254 15.25 10.95 -15.63
N SER A 255 14.83 10.29 -14.55
CA SER A 255 14.88 10.86 -13.20
C SER A 255 16.29 10.91 -12.62
N VAL A 256 17.20 10.03 -13.10
CA VAL A 256 18.62 9.98 -12.73
C VAL A 256 19.46 10.13 -14.00
N PRO A 257 19.72 11.35 -14.47
CA PRO A 257 20.49 11.60 -15.69
C PRO A 257 21.90 11.02 -15.63
N GLY A 258 22.32 10.37 -16.70
CA GLY A 258 23.63 9.71 -16.79
C GLY A 258 23.63 8.24 -16.39
N SER A 259 22.51 7.72 -15.85
CA SER A 259 22.40 6.28 -15.59
C SER A 259 22.28 5.46 -16.88
N GLU A 260 22.87 4.27 -16.87
CA GLU A 260 22.82 3.31 -17.97
C GLU A 260 21.57 2.42 -17.86
N LEU A 261 20.85 2.20 -18.96
CA LEU A 261 19.68 1.31 -19.01
C LEU A 261 19.99 0.10 -19.92
N ILE A 262 19.94 -1.08 -19.35
CA ILE A 262 20.29 -2.36 -19.98
C ILE A 262 19.08 -3.30 -19.94
N PHE A 263 18.73 -3.91 -21.09
CA PHE A 263 17.77 -5.01 -21.18
C PHE A 263 18.53 -6.29 -21.54
N THR A 264 18.53 -7.30 -20.67
CA THR A 264 19.24 -8.55 -20.90
C THR A 264 18.47 -9.51 -21.80
N GLY A 265 17.15 -9.36 -21.86
CA GLY A 265 16.28 -10.25 -22.65
C GLY A 265 16.06 -11.63 -22.01
N GLU A 266 16.57 -11.85 -20.80
CA GLU A 266 16.27 -13.03 -20.02
C GLU A 266 14.81 -12.94 -19.55
N HIS A 267 14.02 -14.00 -19.78
CA HIS A 267 12.66 -14.05 -19.27
C HIS A 267 12.71 -14.34 -17.76
N GLY A 268 12.49 -13.29 -16.96
CA GLY A 268 12.38 -13.42 -15.51
C GLY A 268 11.18 -14.29 -15.10
N SER A 269 11.23 -14.81 -13.89
CA SER A 269 10.16 -15.68 -13.32
C SER A 269 8.82 -14.97 -13.07
N ASP A 270 8.77 -13.63 -13.10
CA ASP A 270 7.53 -12.86 -12.89
C ASP A 270 6.82 -12.62 -14.23
N SER A 271 5.96 -13.57 -14.60
CA SER A 271 5.12 -13.52 -15.80
C SER A 271 3.83 -12.72 -15.60
N ARG A 272 3.59 -12.17 -14.42
CA ARG A 272 2.37 -11.38 -14.15
C ARG A 272 2.37 -10.15 -15.05
N THR A 273 1.38 -10.07 -15.92
CA THR A 273 1.14 -8.92 -16.78
C THR A 273 -0.36 -8.69 -16.77
N TYR A 274 -0.77 -7.46 -16.51
CA TYR A 274 -2.18 -7.08 -16.50
C TYR A 274 -2.34 -5.57 -16.68
N ARG A 275 -3.48 -5.17 -17.21
CA ARG A 275 -3.91 -3.77 -17.34
C ARG A 275 -5.19 -3.58 -16.57
N VAL A 276 -5.39 -2.42 -15.98
CA VAL A 276 -6.54 -2.12 -15.11
C VAL A 276 -7.26 -0.88 -15.61
N CYS A 277 -8.58 -0.94 -15.64
CA CYS A 277 -9.44 0.19 -15.91
C CYS A 277 -9.58 1.06 -14.66
N PHE A 278 -9.36 2.37 -14.81
CA PHE A 278 -9.48 3.36 -13.73
C PHE A 278 -10.67 4.29 -13.91
N ASP A 279 -11.51 4.06 -14.90
CA ASP A 279 -12.61 4.96 -15.26
C ASP A 279 -13.55 5.23 -14.10
N ARG A 280 -13.84 4.21 -13.28
CA ARG A 280 -14.74 4.37 -12.14
C ARG A 280 -14.26 5.42 -11.15
N ILE A 281 -13.02 5.33 -10.65
CA ILE A 281 -12.52 6.29 -9.69
C ILE A 281 -12.35 7.68 -10.32
N LEU A 282 -11.94 7.76 -11.58
CA LEU A 282 -11.72 9.01 -12.30
C LEU A 282 -13.01 9.73 -12.68
N THR A 283 -14.14 9.03 -12.81
CA THR A 283 -15.43 9.62 -13.16
C THR A 283 -16.35 9.78 -11.96
N GLU A 284 -16.61 8.72 -11.21
CA GLU A 284 -17.55 8.75 -10.07
C GLU A 284 -17.02 9.52 -8.86
N LEU A 285 -15.68 9.54 -8.67
CA LEU A 285 -15.03 10.30 -7.60
C LEU A 285 -14.29 11.55 -8.08
N SER A 286 -14.57 12.04 -9.29
CA SER A 286 -13.88 13.19 -9.93
C SER A 286 -13.89 14.48 -9.10
N ASP A 287 -14.88 14.70 -8.25
CA ASP A 287 -14.94 15.84 -7.33
C ASP A 287 -14.03 15.68 -6.10
N PHE A 288 -13.66 14.45 -5.76
CA PHE A 288 -12.95 14.08 -4.52
C PHE A 288 -11.56 13.51 -4.76
N TYR A 289 -11.34 12.87 -5.91
CA TYR A 289 -10.08 12.25 -6.32
C TYR A 289 -9.56 12.91 -7.59
N LYS A 290 -8.44 13.61 -7.47
CA LYS A 290 -7.75 14.29 -8.58
C LYS A 290 -6.28 13.91 -8.51
N PRO A 291 -5.85 12.86 -9.24
CA PRO A 291 -4.45 12.46 -9.25
C PRO A 291 -3.59 13.53 -9.92
N GLU A 292 -2.43 13.80 -9.33
CA GLU A 292 -1.53 14.87 -9.77
C GLU A 292 -0.13 14.39 -10.12
N TRP A 293 0.18 13.10 -9.86
CA TRP A 293 1.54 12.60 -9.95
C TRP A 293 1.73 11.66 -11.14
N ASP A 294 2.66 12.02 -12.02
CA ASP A 294 3.19 11.15 -13.05
C ASP A 294 4.52 10.51 -12.64
N LEU A 295 5.05 9.62 -13.50
CA LEU A 295 6.31 8.92 -13.25
C LEU A 295 7.50 9.88 -13.13
N LEU A 296 7.55 10.95 -13.93
CA LEU A 296 8.69 11.87 -13.92
C LEU A 296 8.70 12.75 -12.69
N ARG A 297 7.54 13.25 -12.29
CA ARG A 297 7.38 14.04 -11.06
C ARG A 297 7.74 13.20 -9.84
N GLY A 298 7.19 11.98 -9.73
CA GLY A 298 7.47 11.10 -8.60
C GLY A 298 8.89 10.52 -8.62
N GLY A 299 9.49 10.31 -9.80
CA GLY A 299 10.89 9.92 -9.91
C GLY A 299 11.85 11.02 -9.45
N LYS A 300 11.56 12.28 -9.74
CA LYS A 300 12.32 13.44 -9.22
C LYS A 300 12.16 13.59 -7.71
N GLU A 301 10.93 13.47 -7.19
CA GLU A 301 10.67 13.47 -5.75
C GLU A 301 11.51 12.39 -5.03
N LEU A 302 11.59 11.18 -5.60
CA LEU A 302 12.43 10.11 -5.03
C LEU A 302 13.91 10.48 -5.00
N VAL A 303 14.45 11.10 -6.06
CA VAL A 303 15.85 11.53 -6.10
C VAL A 303 16.10 12.62 -5.07
N GLU A 304 15.25 13.64 -4.99
CA GLU A 304 15.32 14.70 -3.97
C GLU A 304 15.30 14.11 -2.55
N PHE A 305 14.39 13.17 -2.31
CA PHE A 305 14.30 12.46 -1.03
C PHE A 305 15.56 11.64 -0.72
N PHE A 306 16.19 11.02 -1.72
CA PHE A 306 17.44 10.30 -1.54
C PHE A 306 18.59 11.22 -1.16
N GLU A 307 18.68 12.39 -1.78
CA GLU A 307 19.67 13.42 -1.47
C GLU A 307 19.49 13.95 -0.03
N GLU A 308 18.26 14.32 0.33
CA GLU A 308 17.92 14.87 1.65
C GLU A 308 18.20 13.88 2.80
N THR A 309 18.01 12.58 2.56
CA THR A 309 18.16 11.54 3.59
C THR A 309 19.52 10.86 3.59
N GLY A 310 20.43 11.24 2.69
CA GLY A 310 21.72 10.56 2.54
C GLY A 310 21.55 9.09 2.14
N PHE A 311 20.55 8.80 1.28
CA PHE A 311 20.26 7.45 0.85
C PHE A 311 21.41 6.84 0.06
N GLY A 312 21.73 5.58 0.33
CA GLY A 312 22.80 4.86 -0.33
C GLY A 312 22.50 3.37 -0.47
N GLU A 313 23.46 2.62 -1.01
CA GLU A 313 23.30 1.20 -1.32
C GLU A 313 22.92 0.36 -0.10
N ASN A 314 23.46 0.68 1.08
CA ASN A 314 23.11 -0.01 2.34
C ASN A 314 21.63 0.15 2.70
N HIS A 315 21.02 1.30 2.39
CA HIS A 315 19.57 1.49 2.56
C HIS A 315 18.81 0.72 1.49
N PHE A 316 19.23 0.86 0.23
CA PHE A 316 18.58 0.26 -0.94
C PHE A 316 18.49 -1.26 -0.86
N ARG A 317 19.60 -1.92 -0.53
CA ARG A 317 19.69 -3.40 -0.47
C ARG A 317 19.45 -3.96 0.92
N GLY A 318 19.32 -3.10 1.92
CA GLY A 318 19.20 -3.48 3.33
C GLY A 318 17.76 -3.60 3.83
N ARG A 319 17.65 -4.04 5.08
CA ARG A 319 16.39 -4.18 5.82
C ARG A 319 15.61 -2.87 5.97
N THR A 320 16.27 -1.74 5.81
CA THR A 320 15.62 -0.41 5.85
C THR A 320 14.54 -0.29 4.80
N CYS A 321 14.77 -0.78 3.58
CA CYS A 321 13.86 -0.61 2.46
C CYS A 321 13.26 -1.93 1.94
N ILE A 322 13.67 -3.08 2.48
CA ILE A 322 13.17 -4.42 2.08
C ILE A 322 12.47 -5.08 3.26
N ARG A 323 11.15 -5.10 3.20
CA ARG A 323 10.28 -5.51 4.32
C ARG A 323 10.54 -6.93 4.80
N LEU A 324 10.74 -7.89 3.90
CA LEU A 324 11.01 -9.28 4.28
C LEU A 324 12.34 -9.42 5.05
N GLN A 325 13.37 -8.65 4.68
CA GLN A 325 14.63 -8.67 5.42
C GLN A 325 14.47 -8.14 6.85
N GLN A 326 13.67 -7.08 7.05
CA GLN A 326 13.39 -6.57 8.39
C GLN A 326 12.61 -7.59 9.23
N LEU A 327 11.61 -8.24 8.65
CA LEU A 327 10.82 -9.24 9.36
C LEU A 327 11.69 -10.43 9.80
N ASN A 328 12.52 -10.95 8.89
CA ASN A 328 13.47 -12.02 9.22
C ASN A 328 14.44 -11.58 10.33
N TRP A 329 14.97 -10.37 10.23
CA TRP A 329 15.86 -9.84 11.28
C TRP A 329 15.18 -9.77 12.65
N LEU A 330 13.92 -9.35 12.72
CA LEU A 330 13.17 -9.31 13.99
C LEU A 330 13.00 -10.71 14.60
N ILE A 331 12.74 -11.72 13.76
CA ILE A 331 12.63 -13.14 14.20
C ILE A 331 13.98 -13.66 14.65
N ASP A 332 15.02 -13.49 13.83
CA ASP A 332 16.38 -13.98 14.11
C ASP A 332 17.01 -13.37 15.37
N ASN A 333 16.52 -12.19 15.79
CA ASN A 333 16.96 -11.52 17.00
C ASN A 333 15.95 -11.61 18.16
N ASP A 334 15.02 -12.57 18.11
CA ASP A 334 14.03 -12.84 19.16
C ASP A 334 13.16 -11.61 19.56
N LYS A 335 12.98 -10.62 18.65
CA LYS A 335 12.13 -9.46 18.89
C LYS A 335 10.64 -9.79 18.72
N ILE A 336 10.34 -10.72 17.84
CA ILE A 336 9.01 -11.25 17.58
C ILE A 336 9.03 -12.77 17.52
N ASP A 337 7.90 -13.39 17.83
CA ASP A 337 7.73 -14.84 17.73
C ASP A 337 7.31 -15.26 16.30
N ASN A 338 7.18 -16.58 16.09
CA ASN A 338 6.75 -17.16 14.81
C ASN A 338 5.29 -16.84 14.44
N ASN A 339 4.49 -16.28 15.35
CA ASN A 339 3.14 -15.78 15.10
C ASN A 339 3.13 -14.28 14.83
N LEU A 340 4.30 -13.69 14.67
CA LEU A 340 4.52 -12.26 14.48
C LEU A 340 3.93 -11.44 15.66
N ARG A 341 4.15 -11.90 16.89
CA ARG A 341 3.84 -11.19 18.12
C ARG A 341 5.13 -10.65 18.76
N ILE A 342 5.08 -9.44 19.30
CA ILE A 342 6.20 -8.86 20.03
C ILE A 342 6.47 -9.71 21.27
N ASN A 343 7.72 -10.08 21.51
CA ASN A 343 8.11 -10.81 22.69
C ASN A 343 8.04 -9.94 23.94
N SER A 344 7.45 -10.47 25.01
CA SER A 344 7.11 -9.73 26.25
C SER A 344 8.32 -9.17 27.02
N ASN A 345 9.54 -9.45 26.60
CA ASN A 345 10.76 -9.01 27.27
C ASN A 345 11.28 -7.65 26.75
N ASP A 346 10.64 -7.06 25.75
CA ASP A 346 11.06 -5.82 25.08
C ASP A 346 10.05 -4.64 25.24
N ILE A 347 9.08 -4.77 26.19
CA ILE A 347 8.12 -3.71 26.54
C ILE A 347 8.59 -2.95 27.79
#